data_5201b01044b9f8f53e14e4a649a224d1
#
_entry.id   5201b01044b9f8f53e14e4a649a224d1
#
_cell.length_a   1.000
_cell.length_b   1.000
_cell.length_c   1.000
_cell.angle_alpha   90.00
_cell.angle_beta   90.00
_cell.angle_gamma   90.00
#
_symmetry.space_group_name_H-M   'P 1'
#
loop_
_entity.id
_entity.type
_entity.pdbx_description
1 polymer ?
#
loop_
_entity_poly.entity_id
_entity_poly.type
_entity_poly.pdbx_seq_one_letter_code
_entity_poly.pdbx_strand_id
1 'polypeptide(L)'
;MILKTNIAEYDMANAGIAVLYNKGLLDKETYEKMTNLPKKEREIKTGLLIRDNPSWYQVQTEEFKKYIDLFIRTNKLLAHNILEVVRDGVWVIGRRPKELSFSNNVIIFKEKNPTTIYFRYKKKIHFYVNSFYGTIRVRGINPDNKVFLDVLKDILIDFENNLPVYEKLHEVRNNLMNDEKYYGEDLGVKVSNIKIIEKLIKEML
;
A
#
# COMPACT_ATOMS: atom_id res chain seq x y z
N MET A 1 -12.31 -9.63 4.35
CA MET A 1 -11.64 -10.45 3.32
C MET A 1 -10.19 -10.62 3.70
N ILE A 2 -9.78 -11.84 3.87
CA ILE A 2 -8.39 -12.24 4.12
C ILE A 2 -7.90 -13.01 2.90
N LEU A 3 -6.66 -12.75 2.47
CA LEU A 3 -6.00 -13.47 1.39
C LEU A 3 -4.63 -13.94 1.86
N LYS A 4 -4.38 -15.25 1.79
CA LYS A 4 -3.07 -15.88 1.95
C LYS A 4 -2.49 -16.09 0.56
N THR A 5 -1.68 -15.15 0.08
CA THR A 5 -1.10 -15.24 -1.28
C THR A 5 -0.01 -14.20 -1.47
N ASN A 6 0.86 -14.44 -2.43
CA ASN A 6 1.86 -13.46 -2.80
C ASN A 6 1.20 -12.24 -3.44
N ILE A 7 1.36 -11.10 -2.79
CA ILE A 7 0.89 -9.80 -3.24
C ILE A 7 2.10 -8.86 -3.26
N ALA A 8 2.22 -8.06 -4.29
CA ALA A 8 3.21 -7.00 -4.35
C ALA A 8 2.61 -5.71 -4.90
N GLU A 9 3.07 -4.59 -4.38
CA GLU A 9 2.81 -3.27 -4.93
C GLU A 9 3.86 -2.98 -6.01
N TYR A 10 3.38 -2.58 -7.18
CA TYR A 10 4.21 -2.04 -8.25
C TYR A 10 3.92 -0.55 -8.36
N ASP A 11 4.88 0.26 -7.99
CA ASP A 11 4.74 1.71 -7.85
C ASP A 11 5.69 2.42 -8.82
N MET A 12 5.18 3.45 -9.50
CA MET A 12 5.95 4.19 -10.49
C MET A 12 7.04 5.01 -9.80
N ALA A 13 8.29 4.76 -10.18
CA ALA A 13 9.42 5.49 -9.63
C ALA A 13 9.38 6.96 -10.03
N ASN A 14 9.52 7.86 -9.05
CA ASN A 14 9.51 9.30 -9.28
C ASN A 14 8.29 9.80 -10.06
N ALA A 15 7.13 9.14 -9.88
CA ALA A 15 5.93 9.24 -10.71
C ALA A 15 5.63 10.67 -11.19
N GLY A 16 5.52 11.62 -10.24
CA GLY A 16 5.13 12.99 -10.54
C GLY A 16 6.04 13.69 -11.55
N ILE A 17 7.36 13.57 -11.41
CA ILE A 17 8.32 14.22 -12.32
C ILE A 17 8.58 13.39 -13.58
N ALA A 18 8.52 12.06 -13.49
CA ALA A 18 8.76 11.18 -14.62
C ALA A 18 7.71 11.39 -15.73
N VAL A 19 6.44 11.49 -15.35
CA VAL A 19 5.37 11.74 -16.33
C VAL A 19 5.42 13.16 -16.91
N LEU A 20 5.78 14.16 -16.12
CA LEU A 20 5.95 15.54 -16.60
C LEU A 20 7.12 15.65 -17.59
N TYR A 21 8.26 15.02 -17.28
CA TYR A 21 9.40 14.95 -18.19
C TYR A 21 9.04 14.20 -19.49
N ASN A 22 8.40 13.04 -19.36
CA ASN A 22 7.98 12.26 -20.53
C ASN A 22 6.99 13.00 -21.45
N LYS A 23 6.23 13.96 -20.91
CA LYS A 23 5.35 14.85 -21.66
C LYS A 23 6.05 16.07 -22.23
N GLY A 24 7.34 16.25 -21.99
CA GLY A 24 8.10 17.44 -22.44
C GLY A 24 7.79 18.71 -21.64
N LEU A 25 7.15 18.59 -20.47
CA LEU A 25 6.85 19.71 -19.59
C LEU A 25 8.02 20.07 -18.64
N LEU A 26 8.94 19.15 -18.45
CA LEU A 26 10.21 19.37 -17.80
C LEU A 26 11.34 19.12 -18.80
N ASP A 27 12.37 19.99 -18.76
CA ASP A 27 13.60 19.73 -19.48
C ASP A 27 14.44 18.65 -18.76
N LYS A 28 15.43 18.11 -19.49
CA LYS A 28 16.27 17.03 -19.00
C LYS A 28 17.08 17.42 -17.75
N GLU A 29 17.61 18.62 -17.72
CA GLU A 29 18.44 19.10 -16.61
C GLU A 29 17.62 19.21 -15.31
N THR A 30 16.42 19.77 -15.38
CA THR A 30 15.49 19.86 -14.26
C THR A 30 15.07 18.48 -13.78
N TYR A 31 14.75 17.56 -14.70
CA TYR A 31 14.40 16.19 -14.36
C TYR A 31 15.53 15.46 -13.63
N GLU A 32 16.77 15.52 -14.15
CA GLU A 32 17.92 14.88 -13.52
C GLU A 32 18.24 15.48 -12.14
N LYS A 33 18.19 16.80 -12.00
CA LYS A 33 18.35 17.47 -10.70
C LYS A 33 17.31 16.97 -9.70
N MET A 34 16.06 16.90 -10.10
CA MET A 34 14.98 16.49 -9.21
C MET A 34 15.05 14.99 -8.85
N THR A 35 15.44 14.11 -9.77
CA THR A 35 15.58 12.68 -9.47
C THR A 35 16.65 12.39 -8.43
N ASN A 36 17.69 13.21 -8.36
CA ASN A 36 18.80 13.09 -7.39
C ASN A 36 18.47 13.64 -5.99
N LEU A 37 17.34 14.32 -5.82
CA LEU A 37 16.92 14.82 -4.52
C LEU A 37 16.41 13.71 -3.61
N PRO A 38 16.55 13.87 -2.27
CA PRO A 38 15.85 13.05 -1.30
C PRO A 38 14.33 13.03 -1.59
N LYS A 39 13.68 11.89 -1.34
CA LYS A 39 12.25 11.70 -1.69
C LYS A 39 11.36 12.84 -1.21
N LYS A 40 11.48 13.23 0.08
CA LYS A 40 10.64 14.30 0.67
C LYS A 40 10.85 15.66 -0.01
N GLU A 41 12.08 16.00 -0.31
CA GLU A 41 12.40 17.27 -0.99
C GLU A 41 11.88 17.29 -2.42
N ARG A 42 12.03 16.17 -3.14
CA ARG A 42 11.47 16.01 -4.48
C ARG A 42 9.96 16.14 -4.50
N GLU A 43 9.24 15.50 -3.54
CA GLU A 43 7.79 15.62 -3.43
C GLU A 43 7.34 17.06 -3.19
N ILE A 44 8.03 17.80 -2.30
CA ILE A 44 7.76 19.22 -2.06
C ILE A 44 7.97 20.03 -3.34
N LYS A 45 9.12 19.89 -4.01
CA LYS A 45 9.41 20.63 -5.25
C LYS A 45 8.43 20.29 -6.36
N THR A 46 8.05 19.03 -6.50
CA THR A 46 7.01 18.63 -7.46
C THR A 46 5.67 19.31 -7.14
N GLY A 47 5.29 19.35 -5.87
CA GLY A 47 4.08 20.07 -5.43
C GLY A 47 4.11 21.55 -5.75
N LEU A 48 5.26 22.21 -5.58
CA LEU A 48 5.45 23.63 -5.95
C LEU A 48 5.31 23.85 -7.46
N LEU A 49 5.94 23.01 -8.29
CA LEU A 49 5.81 23.08 -9.74
C LEU A 49 4.35 22.95 -10.20
N ILE A 50 3.58 22.05 -9.59
CA ILE A 50 2.16 21.86 -9.89
C ILE A 50 1.33 23.04 -9.41
N ARG A 51 1.63 23.61 -8.24
CA ARG A 51 0.97 24.82 -7.73
C ARG A 51 1.14 25.99 -8.70
N ASP A 52 2.35 26.15 -9.22
CA ASP A 52 2.69 27.22 -10.15
C ASP A 52 2.16 26.95 -11.58
N ASN A 53 1.84 25.68 -11.89
CA ASN A 53 1.26 25.22 -13.17
C ASN A 53 0.07 24.28 -12.92
N PRO A 54 -1.11 24.76 -12.52
CA PRO A 54 -2.23 23.92 -12.09
C PRO A 54 -2.70 22.89 -13.11
N SER A 55 -2.59 23.17 -14.41
CA SER A 55 -2.92 22.23 -15.49
C SER A 55 -2.07 20.95 -15.47
N TRP A 56 -0.87 21.00 -14.90
CA TRP A 56 0.02 19.85 -14.81
C TRP A 56 -0.50 18.75 -13.89
N TYR A 57 -1.37 19.09 -12.93
CA TYR A 57 -2.05 18.08 -12.10
C TYR A 57 -2.94 17.16 -12.93
N GLN A 58 -3.69 17.72 -13.87
CA GLN A 58 -4.52 16.93 -14.79
C GLN A 58 -3.65 16.05 -15.68
N VAL A 59 -2.58 16.61 -16.26
CA VAL A 59 -1.62 15.85 -17.07
C VAL A 59 -1.04 14.69 -16.29
N GLN A 60 -0.60 14.89 -15.03
CA GLN A 60 -0.11 13.81 -14.19
C GLN A 60 -1.16 12.71 -13.99
N THR A 61 -2.40 13.09 -13.68
CA THR A 61 -3.48 12.14 -13.42
C THR A 61 -3.79 11.28 -14.65
N GLU A 62 -3.84 11.89 -15.82
CA GLU A 62 -4.07 11.20 -17.08
C GLU A 62 -2.92 10.27 -17.46
N GLU A 63 -1.67 10.71 -17.31
CA GLU A 63 -0.49 9.90 -17.61
C GLU A 63 -0.31 8.75 -16.60
N PHE A 64 -0.63 8.93 -15.32
CA PHE A 64 -0.64 7.83 -14.36
C PHE A 64 -1.61 6.73 -14.81
N LYS A 65 -2.84 7.10 -15.14
CA LYS A 65 -3.84 6.15 -15.63
C LYS A 65 -3.36 5.43 -16.90
N LYS A 66 -2.84 6.18 -17.87
CA LYS A 66 -2.32 5.62 -19.12
C LYS A 66 -1.21 4.60 -18.89
N TYR A 67 -0.22 4.90 -18.04
CA TYR A 67 0.89 3.98 -17.77
C TYR A 67 0.51 2.80 -16.89
N ILE A 68 -0.45 2.96 -15.98
CA ILE A 68 -1.06 1.84 -15.25
C ILE A 68 -1.79 0.91 -16.22
N ASP A 69 -2.61 1.43 -17.12
CA ASP A 69 -3.32 0.63 -18.12
C ASP A 69 -2.33 -0.07 -19.07
N LEU A 70 -1.23 0.60 -19.43
CA LEU A 70 -0.16 0.02 -20.24
C LEU A 70 0.55 -1.11 -19.48
N PHE A 71 0.94 -0.88 -18.22
CA PHE A 71 1.55 -1.88 -17.34
C PHE A 71 0.67 -3.13 -17.21
N ILE A 72 -0.62 -2.95 -16.94
CA ILE A 72 -1.59 -4.04 -16.81
C ILE A 72 -1.67 -4.86 -18.11
N ARG A 73 -1.85 -4.19 -19.26
CA ARG A 73 -1.99 -4.85 -20.56
C ARG A 73 -0.70 -5.57 -20.99
N THR A 74 0.46 -4.91 -20.88
CA THR A 74 1.74 -5.48 -21.30
C THR A 74 2.09 -6.72 -20.46
N ASN A 75 1.80 -6.69 -19.17
CA ASN A 75 2.01 -7.83 -18.28
C ASN A 75 0.86 -8.85 -18.31
N LYS A 76 -0.16 -8.65 -19.15
CA LYS A 76 -1.33 -9.53 -19.29
C LYS A 76 -1.98 -9.83 -17.94
N LEU A 77 -2.12 -8.80 -17.08
CA LEU A 77 -2.78 -8.93 -15.79
C LEU A 77 -4.30 -8.94 -16.00
N LEU A 78 -4.94 -9.97 -15.50
CA LEU A 78 -6.40 -10.11 -15.51
C LEU A 78 -7.01 -9.45 -14.26
N ALA A 79 -8.31 -9.19 -14.27
CA ALA A 79 -8.99 -8.53 -13.15
C ALA A 79 -8.75 -9.21 -11.80
N HIS A 80 -8.67 -10.55 -11.76
CA HIS A 80 -8.39 -11.31 -10.53
C HIS A 80 -6.91 -11.21 -10.06
N ASN A 81 -5.99 -10.74 -10.92
CA ASN A 81 -4.62 -10.46 -10.54
C ASN A 81 -4.45 -9.05 -9.95
N ILE A 82 -5.48 -8.20 -10.02
CA ILE A 82 -5.40 -6.82 -9.56
C ILE A 82 -6.22 -6.68 -8.29
N LEU A 83 -5.53 -6.45 -7.17
CA LEU A 83 -6.18 -6.20 -5.90
C LEU A 83 -6.71 -4.77 -5.82
N GLU A 84 -5.89 -3.82 -6.22
CA GLU A 84 -6.20 -2.40 -6.15
C GLU A 84 -5.30 -1.61 -7.09
N VAL A 85 -5.82 -0.50 -7.61
CA VAL A 85 -5.07 0.55 -8.31
C VAL A 85 -5.14 1.82 -7.47
N VAL A 86 -3.98 2.42 -7.19
CA VAL A 86 -3.88 3.60 -6.34
C VAL A 86 -2.95 4.62 -6.98
N ARG A 87 -3.52 5.66 -7.54
CA ARG A 87 -2.81 6.76 -8.21
C ARG A 87 -1.79 6.24 -9.23
N ASP A 88 -0.54 6.12 -8.84
CA ASP A 88 0.63 5.72 -9.63
C ASP A 88 1.12 4.29 -9.33
N GLY A 89 0.32 3.51 -8.59
CA GLY A 89 0.65 2.14 -8.19
C GLY A 89 -0.45 1.11 -8.43
N VAL A 90 -0.02 -0.15 -8.57
CA VAL A 90 -0.88 -1.32 -8.76
C VAL A 90 -0.50 -2.40 -7.77
N TRP A 91 -1.47 -2.91 -7.03
CA TRP A 91 -1.31 -4.09 -6.18
C TRP A 91 -1.67 -5.34 -6.97
N VAL A 92 -0.71 -6.24 -7.15
CA VAL A 92 -0.83 -7.45 -7.97
C VAL A 92 -0.83 -8.70 -7.10
N ILE A 93 -1.76 -9.64 -7.40
CA ILE A 93 -1.93 -10.91 -6.69
C ILE A 93 -1.43 -12.05 -7.55
N GLY A 94 -0.65 -12.97 -6.97
CA GLY A 94 -0.34 -14.29 -7.50
C GLY A 94 0.44 -14.32 -8.82
N ARG A 95 0.73 -13.16 -9.41
CA ARG A 95 1.47 -13.04 -10.66
C ARG A 95 2.56 -11.98 -10.53
N ARG A 96 3.76 -12.31 -10.99
CA ARG A 96 4.86 -11.37 -11.02
C ARG A 96 4.97 -10.72 -12.39
N PRO A 97 4.70 -9.41 -12.53
CA PRO A 97 4.96 -8.63 -13.74
C PRO A 97 6.43 -8.73 -14.17
N LYS A 98 6.66 -8.83 -15.46
CA LYS A 98 8.02 -8.94 -16.03
C LYS A 98 8.46 -7.64 -16.68
N GLU A 99 7.52 -6.98 -17.36
CA GLU A 99 7.80 -5.70 -18.02
C GLU A 99 7.53 -4.57 -17.03
N LEU A 100 8.59 -3.92 -16.60
CA LEU A 100 8.55 -2.87 -15.58
C LEU A 100 8.95 -1.50 -16.11
N SER A 101 9.43 -1.42 -17.37
CA SER A 101 10.00 -0.20 -17.93
C SER A 101 9.29 0.20 -19.21
N PHE A 102 8.99 1.49 -19.35
CA PHE A 102 8.26 2.07 -20.48
C PHE A 102 8.88 3.42 -20.87
N SER A 103 8.55 3.89 -22.09
CA SER A 103 9.01 5.19 -22.61
C SER A 103 10.51 5.38 -22.49
N ASN A 104 11.29 4.47 -23.09
CA ASN A 104 12.76 4.50 -23.06
C ASN A 104 13.34 4.60 -21.64
N ASN A 105 12.79 3.82 -20.71
CA ASN A 105 13.20 3.78 -19.31
C ASN A 105 12.93 5.07 -18.50
N VAL A 106 12.10 5.97 -18.98
CA VAL A 106 11.67 7.15 -18.20
C VAL A 106 10.61 6.76 -17.17
N ILE A 107 9.69 5.87 -17.54
CA ILE A 107 8.63 5.38 -16.68
C ILE A 107 9.00 3.97 -16.22
N ILE A 108 9.31 3.84 -14.94
CA ILE A 108 9.75 2.57 -14.34
C ILE A 108 8.86 2.23 -13.15
N PHE A 109 8.26 1.03 -13.19
CA PHE A 109 7.57 0.46 -12.04
C PHE A 109 8.58 -0.31 -11.17
N LYS A 110 8.50 -0.13 -9.87
CA LYS A 110 9.32 -0.86 -8.89
C LYS A 110 8.43 -1.69 -7.99
N GLU A 111 8.82 -2.95 -7.82
CA GLU A 111 8.19 -3.80 -6.82
C GLU A 111 8.50 -3.26 -5.43
N LYS A 112 7.45 -3.10 -4.64
CA LYS A 112 7.51 -2.65 -3.26
C LYS A 112 6.59 -3.53 -2.40
N ASN A 113 6.84 -3.51 -1.11
CA ASN A 113 5.91 -4.04 -0.12
C ASN A 113 5.44 -5.47 -0.44
N PRO A 114 6.38 -6.44 -0.65
CA PRO A 114 5.98 -7.82 -0.78
C PRO A 114 5.16 -8.24 0.45
N THR A 115 4.01 -8.86 0.20
CA THR A 115 2.99 -9.17 1.20
C THR A 115 2.60 -10.63 1.04
N THR A 116 2.53 -11.36 2.15
CA THR A 116 2.11 -12.77 2.17
C THR A 116 0.68 -12.92 2.66
N ILE A 117 0.22 -11.98 3.50
CA ILE A 117 -1.16 -11.93 3.98
C ILE A 117 -1.72 -10.54 3.81
N TYR A 118 -2.90 -10.47 3.22
CA TYR A 118 -3.67 -9.26 3.09
C TYR A 118 -4.99 -9.38 3.83
N PHE A 119 -5.30 -8.40 4.66
CA PHE A 119 -6.59 -8.31 5.33
C PHE A 119 -7.25 -6.96 5.06
N ARG A 120 -8.47 -6.99 4.52
CA ARG A 120 -9.29 -5.80 4.30
C ARG A 120 -10.40 -5.72 5.35
N TYR A 121 -10.26 -4.77 6.27
CA TYR A 121 -11.27 -4.51 7.29
C TYR A 121 -12.49 -3.76 6.70
N LYS A 122 -12.24 -2.61 6.04
CA LYS A 122 -13.24 -1.80 5.34
C LYS A 122 -12.73 -1.41 3.95
N LYS A 123 -13.56 -0.74 3.14
CA LYS A 123 -13.20 -0.32 1.78
C LYS A 123 -11.86 0.44 1.70
N LYS A 124 -11.51 1.21 2.74
CA LYS A 124 -10.30 2.05 2.78
C LYS A 124 -9.28 1.62 3.82
N ILE A 125 -9.55 0.57 4.64
CA ILE A 125 -8.66 0.11 5.71
C ILE A 125 -8.12 -1.26 5.37
N HIS A 126 -6.82 -1.33 5.14
CA HIS A 126 -6.11 -2.49 4.64
C HIS A 126 -4.87 -2.76 5.47
N PHE A 127 -4.61 -4.02 5.74
CA PHE A 127 -3.43 -4.50 6.42
C PHE A 127 -2.65 -5.42 5.49
N TYR A 128 -1.35 -5.19 5.39
CA TYR A 128 -0.42 -5.92 4.55
C TYR A 128 0.68 -6.49 5.44
N VAL A 129 0.74 -7.81 5.58
CA VAL A 129 1.73 -8.50 6.41
C VAL A 129 2.69 -9.26 5.51
N ASN A 130 3.97 -9.15 5.82
CA ASN A 130 5.02 -9.99 5.26
C ASN A 130 5.58 -10.87 6.38
N SER A 131 5.31 -12.17 6.32
CA SER A 131 5.75 -13.12 7.33
C SER A 131 7.27 -13.36 7.33
N PHE A 132 7.94 -13.25 6.18
CA PHE A 132 9.38 -13.42 6.07
C PHE A 132 10.16 -12.32 6.79
N TYR A 133 9.65 -11.08 6.71
CA TYR A 133 10.30 -9.92 7.35
C TYR A 133 9.65 -9.54 8.68
N GLY A 134 8.58 -10.23 9.09
CA GLY A 134 7.84 -9.91 10.32
C GLY A 134 7.30 -8.47 10.32
N THR A 135 6.86 -7.96 9.17
CA THR A 135 6.41 -6.57 9.04
C THR A 135 4.92 -6.46 8.77
N ILE A 136 4.31 -5.43 9.33
CA ILE A 136 2.92 -5.04 9.03
C ILE A 136 2.89 -3.61 8.52
N ARG A 137 2.10 -3.39 7.48
CA ARG A 137 1.76 -2.06 6.96
C ARG A 137 0.27 -1.86 7.01
N VAL A 138 -0.14 -0.66 7.30
CA VAL A 138 -1.55 -0.29 7.41
C VAL A 138 -1.83 0.88 6.47
N ARG A 139 -2.99 0.83 5.85
CA ARG A 139 -3.51 1.92 5.03
C ARG A 139 -4.91 2.28 5.51
N GLY A 140 -5.20 3.58 5.54
CA GLY A 140 -6.54 4.11 5.85
C GLY A 140 -6.85 4.34 7.31
N ILE A 141 -5.92 4.03 8.22
CA ILE A 141 -5.93 4.46 9.63
C ILE A 141 -4.53 4.95 10.01
N ASN A 142 -4.47 5.81 11.03
CA ASN A 142 -3.19 6.20 11.60
C ASN A 142 -2.62 5.03 12.43
N PRO A 143 -1.36 4.58 12.18
CA PRO A 143 -0.76 3.43 12.85
C PRO A 143 -0.22 3.74 14.25
N ASP A 144 -0.74 4.72 14.97
CA ASP A 144 -0.20 5.20 16.24
C ASP A 144 -0.20 4.15 17.37
N ASN A 145 -0.98 3.08 17.23
CA ASN A 145 -0.98 1.99 18.19
C ASN A 145 -0.07 0.83 17.73
N LYS A 146 1.23 0.94 17.96
CA LYS A 146 2.21 -0.10 17.63
C LYS A 146 1.91 -1.42 18.33
N VAL A 147 1.50 -1.40 19.60
CA VAL A 147 1.20 -2.61 20.38
C VAL A 147 0.10 -3.42 19.73
N PHE A 148 -1.00 -2.77 19.34
CA PHE A 148 -2.11 -3.44 18.64
C PHE A 148 -1.67 -3.99 17.28
N LEU A 149 -0.87 -3.23 16.53
CA LEU A 149 -0.40 -3.66 15.22
C LEU A 149 0.56 -4.85 15.30
N ASP A 150 1.43 -4.91 16.32
CA ASP A 150 2.30 -6.05 16.54
C ASP A 150 1.51 -7.31 16.89
N VAL A 151 0.54 -7.20 17.78
CA VAL A 151 -0.37 -8.30 18.11
C VAL A 151 -1.17 -8.77 16.88
N LEU A 152 -1.71 -7.84 16.11
CA LEU A 152 -2.44 -8.15 14.87
C LEU A 152 -1.56 -8.84 13.83
N LYS A 153 -0.32 -8.38 13.68
CA LYS A 153 0.68 -9.00 12.80
C LYS A 153 0.93 -10.46 13.20
N ASP A 154 1.17 -10.71 14.50
CA ASP A 154 1.47 -12.04 15.01
C ASP A 154 0.28 -13.00 14.80
N ILE A 155 -0.95 -12.55 15.03
CA ILE A 155 -2.15 -13.33 14.74
C ILE A 155 -2.26 -13.68 13.24
N LEU A 156 -1.99 -12.72 12.36
CA LEU A 156 -2.06 -12.94 10.92
C LEU A 156 -0.96 -13.91 10.43
N ILE A 157 0.25 -13.84 11.01
CA ILE A 157 1.34 -14.79 10.73
C ILE A 157 0.99 -16.19 11.22
N ASP A 158 0.47 -16.32 12.44
CA ASP A 158 0.02 -17.60 12.99
C ASP A 158 -1.07 -18.22 12.10
N PHE A 159 -2.02 -17.40 11.65
CA PHE A 159 -3.04 -17.85 10.72
C PHE A 159 -2.46 -18.29 9.36
N GLU A 160 -1.45 -17.60 8.82
CA GLU A 160 -0.76 -18.04 7.60
C GLU A 160 -0.14 -19.42 7.76
N ASN A 161 0.49 -19.67 8.90
CA ASN A 161 1.16 -20.90 9.25
C ASN A 161 0.18 -22.03 9.68
N ASN A 162 -1.15 -21.80 9.56
CA ASN A 162 -2.20 -22.71 10.00
C ASN A 162 -2.13 -23.06 11.50
N LEU A 163 -1.59 -22.16 12.32
CA LEU A 163 -1.61 -22.29 13.77
C LEU A 163 -2.99 -21.90 14.34
N PRO A 164 -3.40 -22.47 15.49
CA PRO A 164 -4.67 -22.10 16.10
C PRO A 164 -4.65 -20.63 16.59
N VAL A 165 -5.54 -19.81 16.04
CA VAL A 165 -5.61 -18.36 16.36
C VAL A 165 -6.85 -17.99 17.18
N TYR A 166 -7.77 -18.94 17.40
CA TYR A 166 -9.05 -18.67 18.04
C TYR A 166 -8.91 -18.11 19.46
N GLU A 167 -8.19 -18.82 20.32
CA GLU A 167 -7.99 -18.38 21.70
C GLU A 167 -7.26 -17.04 21.79
N LYS A 168 -6.23 -16.87 20.97
CA LYS A 168 -5.47 -15.63 20.87
C LYS A 168 -6.33 -14.42 20.45
N LEU A 169 -7.24 -14.62 19.49
CA LEU A 169 -8.18 -13.59 19.07
C LEU A 169 -9.16 -13.20 20.18
N HIS A 170 -9.67 -14.19 20.93
CA HIS A 170 -10.58 -13.94 22.06
C HIS A 170 -9.86 -13.28 23.22
N GLU A 171 -8.63 -13.67 23.53
CA GLU A 171 -7.78 -13.03 24.54
C GLU A 171 -7.53 -11.55 24.18
N VAL A 172 -7.12 -11.28 22.95
CA VAL A 172 -6.87 -9.90 22.48
C VAL A 172 -8.16 -9.07 22.53
N ARG A 173 -9.30 -9.64 22.15
CA ARG A 173 -10.60 -8.96 22.28
C ARG A 173 -10.91 -8.60 23.73
N ASN A 174 -10.72 -9.53 24.66
CA ASN A 174 -10.97 -9.29 26.07
C ASN A 174 -10.01 -8.22 26.64
N ASN A 175 -8.73 -8.29 26.28
CA ASN A 175 -7.74 -7.29 26.68
C ASN A 175 -8.10 -5.89 26.12
N LEU A 176 -8.52 -5.82 24.88
CA LEU A 176 -9.04 -4.57 24.28
C LEU A 176 -10.27 -4.02 25.01
N MET A 177 -11.09 -4.84 25.65
CA MET A 177 -12.25 -4.39 26.41
C MET A 177 -11.87 -3.90 27.80
N ASN A 178 -10.85 -4.50 28.43
CA ASN A 178 -10.57 -4.38 29.85
C ASN A 178 -9.22 -3.71 30.19
N ASP A 179 -8.30 -3.60 29.23
CA ASP A 179 -6.92 -3.12 29.46
C ASP A 179 -6.61 -1.90 28.58
N GLU A 180 -6.23 -0.78 29.20
CA GLU A 180 -5.79 0.44 28.53
C GLU A 180 -4.50 0.25 27.70
N LYS A 181 -3.72 -0.76 27.99
CA LYS A 181 -2.46 -1.08 27.29
C LYS A 181 -2.62 -1.28 25.80
N TYR A 182 -3.79 -1.75 25.35
CA TYR A 182 -4.13 -1.96 23.94
C TYR A 182 -4.84 -0.77 23.31
N TYR A 183 -5.04 0.30 24.07
CA TYR A 183 -5.68 1.53 23.60
C TYR A 183 -4.62 2.60 23.37
N GLY A 184 -4.78 3.40 22.35
CA GLY A 184 -4.33 4.77 22.43
C GLY A 184 -5.29 5.52 23.39
N GLU A 185 -4.91 6.64 23.90
CA GLU A 185 -5.72 7.49 24.81
C GLU A 185 -7.08 7.92 24.20
N ASP A 186 -7.30 7.62 22.92
CA ASP A 186 -8.51 7.97 22.16
C ASP A 186 -9.50 6.80 22.14
N LEU A 187 -10.66 6.99 22.76
CA LEU A 187 -11.82 6.07 22.76
C LEU A 187 -12.24 5.63 21.35
N GLY A 188 -12.04 6.45 20.32
CA GLY A 188 -12.35 6.13 18.93
C GLY A 188 -11.42 5.04 18.36
N VAL A 189 -10.16 5.03 18.76
CA VAL A 189 -9.16 4.02 18.39
C VAL A 189 -9.52 2.67 19.01
N LYS A 190 -9.91 2.66 20.28
CA LYS A 190 -10.39 1.48 21.01
C LYS A 190 -11.50 0.75 20.27
N VAL A 191 -12.58 1.46 19.98
CA VAL A 191 -13.75 0.91 19.29
C VAL A 191 -13.38 0.37 17.90
N SER A 192 -12.46 1.03 17.20
CA SER A 192 -11.96 0.56 15.91
C SER A 192 -11.18 -0.73 16.02
N ASN A 193 -10.29 -0.86 17.00
CA ASN A 193 -9.46 -2.06 17.22
C ASN A 193 -10.32 -3.27 17.60
N ILE A 194 -11.28 -3.11 18.50
CA ILE A 194 -12.24 -4.18 18.85
C ILE A 194 -12.99 -4.67 17.60
N LYS A 195 -13.51 -3.78 16.79
CA LYS A 195 -14.24 -4.13 15.55
C LYS A 195 -13.35 -4.82 14.51
N ILE A 196 -12.06 -4.49 14.48
CA ILE A 196 -11.09 -5.19 13.60
C ILE A 196 -10.93 -6.64 14.05
N ILE A 197 -10.74 -6.88 15.36
CA ILE A 197 -10.63 -8.24 15.92
C ILE A 197 -11.92 -9.04 15.74
N GLU A 198 -13.08 -8.45 16.00
CA GLU A 198 -14.38 -9.10 15.78
C GLU A 198 -14.58 -9.51 14.32
N LYS A 199 -14.10 -8.70 13.38
CA LYS A 199 -14.13 -9.07 11.97
C LYS A 199 -13.15 -10.20 11.64
N LEU A 200 -11.96 -10.22 12.24
CA LEU A 200 -11.01 -11.32 12.07
C LEU A 200 -11.58 -12.63 12.61
N ILE A 201 -12.15 -12.61 13.81
CA ILE A 201 -12.86 -13.78 14.38
C ILE A 201 -13.87 -14.31 13.37
N LYS A 202 -14.68 -13.45 12.78
CA LYS A 202 -15.74 -13.83 11.81
C LYS A 202 -15.20 -14.33 10.46
N GLU A 203 -14.00 -13.95 10.06
CA GLU A 203 -13.43 -14.34 8.75
C GLU A 203 -12.41 -15.49 8.85
N MET A 204 -11.92 -15.81 10.05
CA MET A 204 -10.96 -16.91 10.29
C MET A 204 -11.61 -18.16 10.87
N LEU A 205 -12.85 -18.07 11.32
CA LEU A 205 -13.68 -19.16 11.87
C LEU A 205 -14.83 -19.49 10.92
#